data_c67d407efee4a1f3fcf663010c16bd65
#
_entry.id   c67d407efee4a1f3fcf663010c16bd65
#
_cell.length_a   1.000
_cell.length_b   1.000
_cell.length_c   1.000
_cell.angle_alpha   90.00
_cell.angle_beta   90.00
_cell.angle_gamma   90.00
#
_symmetry.space_group_name_H-M   'P 1'
#
loop_
_entity.id
_entity.type
_entity.pdbx_description
1 polymer ?
#
loop_
_entity_poly.entity_id
_entity_poly.type
_entity_poly.pdbx_seq_one_letter_code
_entity_poly.pdbx_strand_id
1 'polypeptide(L)'
;QPDTETEPAKDKKRWRDRHKATPASQNKAASDVYNRLLAGILTGIRRVFPFTTLSTDALDRHLDTLFRITHTHSFNIAIQALQLIFQVAIGTSSNGEAARGFSPHVADRYYRILYDSLLDSRLATTSKQAMYLNLVYKSIKADADPERVKALVKRLCQILNVQEPPFIVGALVLLGELMKAKPGLRAMLTEAEEEGVEHFEDVDDEAPSKPSPTPIVSSYDGRKRDPRFA
;
A
#
# COMPACT_ATOMS: atom_id res chain seq x y z
N GLN A 1 14.60 -70.58 -26.64
CA GLN A 1 13.57 -69.58 -26.37
C GLN A 1 14.05 -68.76 -25.19
N PRO A 2 14.15 -67.45 -25.30
CA PRO A 2 14.33 -66.51 -24.17
C PRO A 2 13.00 -65.91 -23.80
N ASP A 3 12.74 -65.91 -22.51
CA ASP A 3 11.54 -65.42 -21.83
C ASP A 3 11.38 -63.92 -21.96
N THR A 4 10.28 -63.48 -22.55
CA THR A 4 9.79 -62.12 -22.54
C THR A 4 9.01 -61.85 -21.27
N GLU A 5 9.68 -61.45 -20.18
CA GLU A 5 9.01 -60.95 -18.99
C GLU A 5 8.90 -59.40 -18.99
N THR A 6 7.73 -58.97 -19.31
CA THR A 6 6.88 -57.95 -18.67
C THR A 6 7.54 -56.67 -18.18
N GLU A 7 7.58 -55.65 -19.05
CA GLU A 7 7.84 -54.25 -18.71
C GLU A 7 6.63 -53.33 -18.40
N PRO A 8 5.36 -53.76 -18.25
CA PRO A 8 4.26 -52.78 -18.01
C PRO A 8 4.09 -52.38 -16.52
N ALA A 9 4.71 -53.09 -15.55
CA ALA A 9 4.53 -52.78 -14.13
C ALA A 9 5.41 -51.66 -13.61
N LYS A 10 6.61 -51.48 -14.17
CA LYS A 10 7.56 -50.43 -13.79
C LYS A 10 7.10 -49.04 -14.25
N ASP A 11 6.50 -48.92 -15.44
CA ASP A 11 6.01 -47.63 -15.96
C ASP A 11 4.77 -47.13 -15.23
N LYS A 12 3.86 -48.02 -14.83
CA LYS A 12 2.68 -47.66 -14.00
C LYS A 12 3.08 -47.16 -12.61
N LYS A 13 4.13 -47.70 -12.01
CA LYS A 13 4.65 -47.29 -10.71
C LYS A 13 5.33 -45.90 -10.84
N ARG A 14 6.15 -45.73 -11.87
CA ARG A 14 6.82 -44.46 -12.17
C ARG A 14 5.85 -43.35 -12.51
N TRP A 15 4.70 -43.67 -13.16
CA TRP A 15 3.63 -42.70 -13.44
C TRP A 15 2.87 -42.31 -12.16
N ARG A 16 2.55 -43.27 -11.25
CA ARG A 16 1.92 -43.04 -9.95
C ARG A 16 2.81 -42.17 -9.03
N ASP A 17 4.11 -42.43 -9.03
CA ASP A 17 5.06 -41.72 -8.17
C ASP A 17 5.29 -40.28 -8.69
N ARG A 18 5.16 -40.06 -9.99
CA ARG A 18 5.23 -38.71 -10.62
C ARG A 18 3.99 -37.86 -10.34
N HIS A 19 2.85 -38.47 -10.05
CA HIS A 19 1.59 -37.83 -9.76
C HIS A 19 1.19 -37.87 -8.28
N LYS A 20 2.00 -38.45 -7.41
CA LYS A 20 1.85 -38.25 -5.96
C LYS A 20 2.29 -36.84 -5.64
N ALA A 21 1.29 -35.95 -5.50
CA ALA A 21 1.51 -34.61 -5.01
C ALA A 21 2.23 -34.69 -3.67
N THR A 22 3.42 -34.08 -3.58
CA THR A 22 4.15 -33.97 -2.32
C THR A 22 3.31 -33.24 -1.28
N PRO A 23 3.45 -33.49 0.03
CA PRO A 23 2.71 -32.76 1.05
C PRO A 23 2.80 -31.25 0.91
N ALA A 24 3.95 -30.75 0.47
CA ALA A 24 4.17 -29.33 0.20
C ALA A 24 3.32 -28.80 -0.99
N SER A 25 3.14 -29.62 -2.06
CA SER A 25 2.29 -29.23 -3.20
C SER A 25 0.81 -29.30 -2.86
N GLN A 26 0.39 -30.22 -2.00
CA GLN A 26 -1.00 -30.31 -1.51
C GLN A 26 -1.34 -29.12 -0.61
N ASN A 27 -0.44 -28.72 0.30
CA ASN A 27 -0.63 -27.56 1.14
C ASN A 27 -0.70 -26.26 0.32
N LYS A 28 0.10 -26.13 -0.73
CA LYS A 28 0.06 -24.99 -1.65
C LYS A 28 -1.26 -24.97 -2.42
N ALA A 29 -1.71 -26.08 -2.95
CA ALA A 29 -2.98 -26.19 -3.66
C ALA A 29 -4.19 -25.83 -2.75
N ALA A 30 -4.20 -26.30 -1.51
CA ALA A 30 -5.22 -25.95 -0.52
C ALA A 30 -5.21 -24.47 -0.19
N SER A 31 -4.02 -23.87 -0.01
CA SER A 31 -3.86 -22.43 0.20
C SER A 31 -4.38 -21.60 -0.98
N ASP A 32 -4.10 -22.04 -2.22
CA ASP A 32 -4.56 -21.36 -3.43
C ASP A 32 -6.09 -21.40 -3.58
N VAL A 33 -6.71 -22.53 -3.25
CA VAL A 33 -8.18 -22.67 -3.24
C VAL A 33 -8.80 -21.74 -2.18
N TYR A 34 -8.24 -21.74 -0.97
CA TYR A 34 -8.67 -20.85 0.10
C TYR A 34 -8.54 -19.37 -0.29
N ASN A 35 -7.43 -18.99 -0.88
CA ASN A 35 -7.20 -17.62 -1.34
C ASN A 35 -8.20 -17.20 -2.44
N ARG A 36 -8.55 -18.09 -3.36
CA ARG A 36 -9.56 -17.84 -4.39
C ARG A 36 -10.96 -17.68 -3.78
N LEU A 37 -11.30 -18.53 -2.83
CA LEU A 37 -12.58 -18.47 -2.12
C LEU A 37 -12.70 -17.14 -1.36
N LEU A 38 -11.68 -16.77 -0.60
CA LEU A 38 -11.65 -15.52 0.16
C LEU A 38 -11.76 -14.29 -0.76
N ALA A 39 -11.02 -14.31 -1.88
CA ALA A 39 -11.12 -13.24 -2.89
C ALA A 39 -12.53 -13.14 -3.49
N GLY A 40 -13.20 -14.27 -3.73
CA GLY A 40 -14.58 -14.31 -4.19
C GLY A 40 -15.55 -13.71 -3.17
N ILE A 41 -15.40 -14.08 -1.90
CA ILE A 41 -16.23 -13.56 -0.79
C ILE A 41 -16.03 -12.03 -0.67
N LEU A 42 -14.79 -11.54 -0.61
CA LEU A 42 -14.51 -10.10 -0.52
C LEU A 42 -15.08 -9.32 -1.70
N THR A 43 -14.98 -9.88 -2.91
CA THR A 43 -15.59 -9.27 -4.11
C THR A 43 -17.12 -9.24 -4.02
N GLY A 44 -17.74 -10.31 -3.53
CA GLY A 44 -19.17 -10.39 -3.32
C GLY A 44 -19.68 -9.36 -2.30
N ILE A 45 -19.02 -9.30 -1.13
CA ILE A 45 -19.34 -8.32 -0.08
C ILE A 45 -19.22 -6.90 -0.64
N ARG A 46 -18.13 -6.59 -1.35
CA ARG A 46 -17.92 -5.26 -1.94
C ARG A 46 -19.04 -4.83 -2.89
N ARG A 47 -19.61 -5.77 -3.65
CA ARG A 47 -20.70 -5.48 -4.57
C ARG A 47 -22.04 -5.27 -3.86
N VAL A 48 -22.26 -6.00 -2.78
CA VAL A 48 -23.52 -5.94 -2.01
C VAL A 48 -23.53 -4.78 -1.02
N PHE A 49 -22.36 -4.39 -0.52
CA PHE A 49 -22.20 -3.40 0.54
C PHE A 49 -22.95 -2.07 0.30
N PRO A 50 -22.96 -1.46 -0.92
CA PRO A 50 -23.68 -0.21 -1.16
C PRO A 50 -25.20 -0.30 -0.94
N PHE A 51 -25.74 -1.50 -0.97
CA PHE A 51 -27.18 -1.76 -0.81
C PHE A 51 -27.56 -2.21 0.60
N THR A 52 -26.56 -2.29 1.50
CA THR A 52 -26.77 -2.85 2.85
C THR A 52 -26.76 -1.72 3.88
N THR A 53 -27.74 -1.74 4.78
CA THR A 53 -27.78 -0.89 5.96
C THR A 53 -27.24 -1.67 7.16
N LEU A 54 -25.97 -1.45 7.51
CA LEU A 54 -25.35 -2.07 8.68
C LEU A 54 -25.23 -1.05 9.83
N SER A 55 -25.41 -1.54 11.06
CA SER A 55 -25.15 -0.73 12.25
C SER A 55 -23.64 -0.43 12.40
N THR A 56 -23.32 0.72 13.00
CA THR A 56 -21.93 1.15 13.23
C THR A 56 -21.12 0.13 14.01
N ASP A 57 -21.70 -0.45 15.07
CA ASP A 57 -21.03 -1.42 15.94
C ASP A 57 -20.72 -2.75 15.22
N ALA A 58 -21.57 -3.15 14.29
CA ALA A 58 -21.29 -4.33 13.47
C ALA A 58 -20.17 -4.04 12.46
N LEU A 59 -20.13 -2.84 11.89
CA LEU A 59 -19.09 -2.41 10.97
C LEU A 59 -17.71 -2.38 11.64
N ASP A 60 -17.59 -1.83 12.85
CA ASP A 60 -16.31 -1.72 13.56
C ASP A 60 -15.71 -3.10 13.85
N ARG A 61 -16.54 -4.06 14.29
CA ARG A 61 -16.08 -5.45 14.49
C ARG A 61 -15.58 -6.11 13.19
N HIS A 62 -16.25 -5.84 12.07
CA HIS A 62 -15.84 -6.37 10.78
C HIS A 62 -14.62 -5.67 10.21
N LEU A 63 -14.43 -4.36 10.48
CA LEU A 63 -13.23 -3.62 10.09
C LEU A 63 -11.97 -4.22 10.71
N ASP A 64 -11.99 -4.59 11.99
CA ASP A 64 -10.84 -5.26 12.63
C ASP A 64 -10.47 -6.57 11.94
N THR A 65 -11.47 -7.35 11.56
CA THR A 65 -11.23 -8.58 10.79
C THR A 65 -10.64 -8.29 9.42
N LEU A 66 -11.13 -7.28 8.72
CA LEU A 66 -10.61 -6.86 7.42
C LEU A 66 -9.16 -6.38 7.53
N PHE A 67 -8.84 -5.57 8.52
CA PHE A 67 -7.46 -5.14 8.79
C PHE A 67 -6.53 -6.33 9.07
N ARG A 68 -6.99 -7.31 9.81
CA ARG A 68 -6.23 -8.54 10.04
C ARG A 68 -5.97 -9.31 8.75
N ILE A 69 -6.94 -9.37 7.83
CA ILE A 69 -6.80 -10.01 6.53
C ILE A 69 -5.72 -9.31 5.69
N THR A 70 -5.59 -7.99 5.75
CA THR A 70 -4.57 -7.25 4.97
C THR A 70 -3.14 -7.68 5.31
N HIS A 71 -2.89 -8.09 6.55
CA HIS A 71 -1.56 -8.49 7.01
C HIS A 71 -1.26 -9.99 6.84
N THR A 72 -2.29 -10.84 6.93
CA THR A 72 -2.09 -12.30 7.00
C THR A 72 -2.12 -13.01 5.67
N HIS A 73 -2.72 -12.42 4.63
CA HIS A 73 -2.98 -13.09 3.36
C HIS A 73 -2.10 -12.60 2.21
N SER A 74 -2.33 -13.18 1.02
CA SER A 74 -1.64 -12.77 -0.20
C SER A 74 -1.94 -11.31 -0.55
N PHE A 75 -1.00 -10.64 -1.23
CA PHE A 75 -1.13 -9.23 -1.59
C PHE A 75 -2.40 -8.94 -2.41
N ASN A 76 -2.81 -9.87 -3.28
CA ASN A 76 -4.06 -9.76 -4.04
C ASN A 76 -5.31 -9.70 -3.16
N ILE A 77 -5.30 -10.40 -2.04
CA ILE A 77 -6.39 -10.39 -1.06
C ILE A 77 -6.32 -9.12 -0.22
N ALA A 78 -5.11 -8.71 0.18
CA ALA A 78 -4.88 -7.46 0.89
C ALA A 78 -5.43 -6.25 0.12
N ILE A 79 -5.19 -6.17 -1.19
CA ILE A 79 -5.76 -5.11 -2.05
C ILE A 79 -7.29 -5.13 -1.99
N GLN A 80 -7.92 -6.30 -2.07
CA GLN A 80 -9.38 -6.40 -2.05
C GLN A 80 -9.96 -6.04 -0.68
N ALA A 81 -9.29 -6.43 0.40
CA ALA A 81 -9.67 -6.05 1.75
C ALA A 81 -9.54 -4.54 1.95
N LEU A 82 -8.43 -3.92 1.51
CA LEU A 82 -8.24 -2.47 1.55
C LEU A 82 -9.30 -1.72 0.72
N GLN A 83 -9.68 -2.25 -0.45
CA GLN A 83 -10.77 -1.66 -1.24
C GLN A 83 -12.12 -1.72 -0.52
N LEU A 84 -12.38 -2.82 0.20
CA LEU A 84 -13.61 -2.95 0.97
C LEU A 84 -13.60 -2.00 2.17
N ILE A 85 -12.49 -1.91 2.91
CA ILE A 85 -12.32 -0.95 4.02
C ILE A 85 -12.55 0.47 3.52
N PHE A 86 -11.93 0.83 2.39
CA PHE A 86 -12.12 2.15 1.78
C PHE A 86 -13.60 2.42 1.44
N GLN A 87 -14.29 1.45 0.85
CA GLN A 87 -15.71 1.58 0.49
C GLN A 87 -16.62 1.68 1.72
N VAL A 88 -16.31 0.92 2.78
CA VAL A 88 -17.04 0.95 4.05
C VAL A 88 -16.90 2.31 4.73
N ALA A 89 -15.70 2.86 4.71
CA ALA A 89 -15.35 4.06 5.45
C ALA A 89 -15.68 5.37 4.71
N ILE A 90 -15.55 5.37 3.37
CA ILE A 90 -15.79 6.56 2.52
C ILE A 90 -17.05 6.38 1.65
N GLY A 91 -17.54 5.14 1.56
CA GLY A 91 -18.65 4.80 0.68
C GLY A 91 -19.88 5.67 0.94
N THR A 92 -20.26 6.44 -0.06
CA THR A 92 -21.56 7.06 -0.11
C THR A 92 -22.62 5.95 -0.06
N SER A 93 -23.44 5.96 0.96
CA SER A 93 -24.69 5.20 0.93
C SER A 93 -25.44 5.61 -0.35
N SER A 94 -25.95 4.65 -1.10
CA SER A 94 -26.77 4.91 -2.29
C SER A 94 -28.00 5.77 -1.99
N ASN A 95 -28.33 5.99 -0.73
CA ASN A 95 -29.45 6.78 -0.25
C ASN A 95 -29.14 8.28 -0.06
N GLY A 96 -27.99 8.79 -0.53
CA GLY A 96 -27.67 10.22 -0.46
C GLY A 96 -27.36 10.74 0.94
N GLU A 97 -27.33 9.89 1.95
CA GLU A 97 -26.84 10.28 3.27
C GLU A 97 -25.32 10.49 3.19
N ALA A 98 -24.86 11.61 3.76
CA ALA A 98 -23.49 12.03 3.76
C ALA A 98 -22.56 10.86 4.11
N ALA A 99 -21.53 10.67 3.28
CA ALA A 99 -20.52 9.67 3.52
C ALA A 99 -20.16 9.67 5.01
N ARG A 100 -20.31 8.51 5.65
CA ARG A 100 -19.76 8.33 7.00
C ARG A 100 -18.25 8.44 6.83
N GLY A 101 -17.71 9.62 7.13
CA GLY A 101 -16.27 9.82 7.11
C GLY A 101 -15.61 8.77 8.00
N PHE A 102 -14.38 8.41 7.69
CA PHE A 102 -13.59 7.60 8.63
C PHE A 102 -13.68 8.20 10.03
N SER A 103 -13.96 7.36 11.03
CA SER A 103 -13.50 7.67 12.37
C SER A 103 -12.00 7.98 12.27
N PRO A 104 -11.49 9.06 12.88
CA PRO A 104 -10.07 9.43 12.75
C PRO A 104 -9.12 8.26 12.98
N HIS A 105 -9.41 7.43 13.97
CA HIS A 105 -8.63 6.24 14.29
C HIS A 105 -8.62 5.18 13.16
N VAL A 106 -9.74 4.97 12.50
CA VAL A 106 -9.85 4.03 11.36
C VAL A 106 -9.15 4.60 10.14
N ALA A 107 -9.24 5.93 9.93
CA ALA A 107 -8.53 6.62 8.86
C ALA A 107 -7.01 6.45 9.01
N ASP A 108 -6.47 6.77 10.18
CA ASP A 108 -5.04 6.67 10.42
C ASP A 108 -4.53 5.24 10.24
N ARG A 109 -5.25 4.26 10.74
CA ARG A 109 -4.92 2.84 10.56
C ARG A 109 -4.95 2.44 9.10
N TYR A 110 -5.97 2.88 8.34
CA TYR A 110 -6.09 2.60 6.92
C TYR A 110 -4.94 3.20 6.11
N TYR A 111 -4.66 4.49 6.30
CA TYR A 111 -3.60 5.18 5.57
C TYR A 111 -2.21 4.68 5.93
N ARG A 112 -1.98 4.28 7.18
CA ARG A 112 -0.74 3.62 7.59
C ARG A 112 -0.53 2.31 6.83
N ILE A 113 -1.54 1.45 6.79
CA ILE A 113 -1.45 0.18 6.05
C ILE A 113 -1.29 0.41 4.55
N LEU A 114 -1.97 1.41 3.99
CA LEU A 114 -1.82 1.78 2.59
C LEU A 114 -0.38 2.26 2.30
N TYR A 115 0.19 3.08 3.18
CA TYR A 115 1.56 3.57 3.08
C TYR A 115 2.59 2.42 3.16
N ASP A 116 2.40 1.49 4.09
CA ASP A 116 3.26 0.31 4.23
C ASP A 116 3.14 -0.63 3.03
N SER A 117 1.93 -0.76 2.46
CA SER A 117 1.68 -1.62 1.30
C SER A 117 2.41 -1.16 0.03
N LEU A 118 2.79 0.12 -0.08
CA LEU A 118 3.60 0.64 -1.18
C LEU A 118 5.01 0.02 -1.19
N LEU A 119 5.56 -0.33 -0.01
CA LEU A 119 6.88 -0.96 0.12
C LEU A 119 6.85 -2.48 -0.02
N ASP A 120 5.68 -3.08 -0.15
CA ASP A 120 5.59 -4.53 -0.24
C ASP A 120 6.22 -5.03 -1.54
N SER A 121 7.25 -5.88 -1.42
CA SER A 121 7.95 -6.48 -2.58
C SER A 121 7.02 -7.28 -3.50
N ARG A 122 5.90 -7.79 -2.96
CA ARG A 122 4.89 -8.53 -3.71
C ARG A 122 4.11 -7.63 -4.70
N LEU A 123 4.21 -6.31 -4.55
CA LEU A 123 3.59 -5.35 -5.47
C LEU A 123 4.11 -5.52 -6.90
N ALA A 124 5.40 -5.76 -7.08
CA ALA A 124 6.01 -5.95 -8.40
C ALA A 124 5.47 -7.19 -9.14
N THR A 125 5.15 -8.24 -8.39
CA THR A 125 4.73 -9.54 -8.96
C THR A 125 3.22 -9.73 -9.02
N THR A 126 2.44 -8.79 -8.48
CA THR A 126 0.98 -8.95 -8.44
C THR A 126 0.32 -8.72 -9.79
N SER A 127 -0.67 -9.54 -10.13
CA SER A 127 -1.51 -9.36 -11.32
C SER A 127 -2.55 -8.23 -11.20
N LYS A 128 -2.70 -7.63 -10.03
CA LYS A 128 -3.72 -6.62 -9.73
C LYS A 128 -3.18 -5.20 -9.56
N GLN A 129 -2.04 -4.90 -10.19
CA GLN A 129 -1.39 -3.59 -10.09
C GLN A 129 -2.31 -2.43 -10.48
N ALA A 130 -3.06 -2.55 -11.58
CA ALA A 130 -4.01 -1.51 -12.01
C ALA A 130 -5.13 -1.27 -10.98
N MET A 131 -5.61 -2.33 -10.33
CA MET A 131 -6.61 -2.22 -9.26
C MET A 131 -6.03 -1.55 -8.02
N TYR A 132 -4.75 -1.82 -7.71
CA TYR A 132 -4.02 -1.19 -6.62
C TYR A 132 -3.80 0.31 -6.88
N LEU A 133 -3.32 0.69 -8.07
CA LEU A 133 -3.15 2.09 -8.45
C LEU A 133 -4.48 2.87 -8.39
N ASN A 134 -5.58 2.27 -8.84
CA ASN A 134 -6.91 2.89 -8.70
C ASN A 134 -7.33 3.08 -7.23
N LEU A 135 -6.98 2.12 -6.35
CA LEU A 135 -7.21 2.27 -4.91
C LEU A 135 -6.40 3.45 -4.35
N VAL A 136 -5.09 3.50 -4.65
CA VAL A 136 -4.19 4.58 -4.21
C VAL A 136 -4.71 5.94 -4.68
N TYR A 137 -5.11 6.05 -5.95
CA TYR A 137 -5.69 7.28 -6.50
C TYR A 137 -6.93 7.74 -5.73
N LYS A 138 -7.89 6.83 -5.51
CA LYS A 138 -9.13 7.14 -4.79
C LYS A 138 -8.86 7.54 -3.34
N SER A 139 -7.94 6.84 -2.69
CA SER A 139 -7.57 7.12 -1.30
C SER A 139 -6.93 8.48 -1.14
N ILE A 140 -5.95 8.82 -1.99
CA ILE A 140 -5.28 10.13 -1.96
C ILE A 140 -6.26 11.26 -2.33
N LYS A 141 -7.15 11.02 -3.30
CA LYS A 141 -8.16 12.02 -3.68
C LYS A 141 -9.13 12.32 -2.54
N ALA A 142 -9.52 11.29 -1.78
CA ALA A 142 -10.48 11.41 -0.68
C ALA A 142 -9.85 11.93 0.62
N ASP A 143 -8.55 11.88 0.75
CA ASP A 143 -7.85 12.34 1.96
C ASP A 143 -7.90 13.86 2.08
N ALA A 144 -8.28 14.35 3.26
CA ALA A 144 -8.31 15.78 3.56
C ALA A 144 -6.98 16.31 4.10
N ASP A 145 -6.10 15.44 4.61
CA ASP A 145 -4.82 15.82 5.21
C ASP A 145 -3.73 16.02 4.14
N PRO A 146 -3.27 17.26 3.90
CA PRO A 146 -2.30 17.55 2.86
C PRO A 146 -0.92 16.92 3.13
N GLU A 147 -0.50 16.83 4.39
CA GLU A 147 0.82 16.28 4.73
C GLU A 147 0.86 14.77 4.47
N ARG A 148 -0.20 14.07 4.83
CA ARG A 148 -0.33 12.64 4.53
C ARG A 148 -0.40 12.37 3.03
N VAL A 149 -1.08 13.22 2.28
CA VAL A 149 -1.12 13.17 0.81
C VAL A 149 0.28 13.35 0.22
N LYS A 150 1.03 14.35 0.67
CA LYS A 150 2.42 14.58 0.24
C LYS A 150 3.30 13.36 0.56
N ALA A 151 3.19 12.80 1.77
CA ALA A 151 3.95 11.61 2.17
C ALA A 151 3.66 10.39 1.27
N LEU A 152 2.39 10.14 0.95
CA LEU A 152 1.98 9.05 0.05
C LEU A 152 2.52 9.25 -1.37
N VAL A 153 2.45 10.47 -1.90
CA VAL A 153 2.99 10.81 -3.23
C VAL A 153 4.50 10.66 -3.25
N LYS A 154 5.21 11.18 -2.25
CA LYS A 154 6.68 11.02 -2.11
C LYS A 154 7.06 9.53 -2.08
N ARG A 155 6.34 8.72 -1.30
CA ARG A 155 6.55 7.27 -1.24
C ARG A 155 6.28 6.59 -2.58
N LEU A 156 5.21 6.96 -3.27
CA LEU A 156 4.91 6.42 -4.59
C LEU A 156 6.06 6.71 -5.58
N CYS A 157 6.59 7.94 -5.59
CA CYS A 157 7.73 8.29 -6.43
C CYS A 157 8.99 7.47 -6.09
N GLN A 158 9.25 7.24 -4.80
CA GLN A 158 10.42 6.45 -4.35
C GLN A 158 10.41 5.02 -4.87
N ILE A 159 9.24 4.37 -4.89
CA ILE A 159 9.14 2.97 -5.31
C ILE A 159 9.25 2.78 -6.82
N LEU A 160 9.09 3.83 -7.63
CA LEU A 160 9.15 3.71 -9.09
C LEU A 160 10.49 3.15 -9.58
N ASN A 161 11.57 3.41 -8.86
CA ASN A 161 12.92 2.94 -9.23
C ASN A 161 13.07 1.41 -9.21
N VAL A 162 12.18 0.70 -8.50
CA VAL A 162 12.25 -0.76 -8.31
C VAL A 162 11.07 -1.50 -8.95
N GLN A 163 10.22 -0.79 -9.67
CA GLN A 163 9.01 -1.36 -10.28
C GLN A 163 9.18 -1.64 -11.78
N GLU A 164 8.33 -2.52 -12.28
CA GLU A 164 8.27 -2.85 -13.72
C GLU A 164 7.72 -1.67 -14.55
N PRO A 165 8.14 -1.52 -15.84
CA PRO A 165 7.73 -0.42 -16.70
C PRO A 165 6.21 -0.19 -16.79
N PRO A 166 5.36 -1.21 -16.88
CA PRO A 166 3.91 -1.00 -16.95
C PRO A 166 3.34 -0.34 -15.68
N PHE A 167 3.89 -0.67 -14.50
CA PHE A 167 3.51 -0.04 -13.25
C PHE A 167 3.96 1.43 -13.22
N ILE A 168 5.20 1.70 -13.66
CA ILE A 168 5.77 3.06 -13.70
C ILE A 168 4.89 3.98 -14.55
N VAL A 169 4.53 3.55 -15.77
CA VAL A 169 3.65 4.33 -16.64
C VAL A 169 2.30 4.59 -15.99
N GLY A 170 1.68 3.56 -15.40
CA GLY A 170 0.41 3.71 -14.69
C GLY A 170 0.50 4.68 -13.51
N ALA A 171 1.58 4.63 -12.74
CA ALA A 171 1.80 5.52 -11.61
C ALA A 171 2.08 6.97 -12.04
N LEU A 172 2.82 7.20 -13.13
CA LEU A 172 3.04 8.54 -13.67
C LEU A 172 1.73 9.18 -14.18
N VAL A 173 0.87 8.41 -14.86
CA VAL A 173 -0.47 8.87 -15.25
C VAL A 173 -1.29 9.22 -14.01
N LEU A 174 -1.26 8.36 -12.98
CA LEU A 174 -1.93 8.61 -11.70
C LEU A 174 -1.46 9.90 -11.05
N LEU A 175 -0.15 10.14 -10.99
CA LEU A 175 0.43 11.37 -10.45
C LEU A 175 -0.05 12.60 -11.22
N GLY A 176 -0.08 12.54 -12.56
CA GLY A 176 -0.61 13.61 -13.39
C GLY A 176 -2.08 13.95 -13.06
N GLU A 177 -2.92 12.94 -12.86
CA GLU A 177 -4.32 13.13 -12.46
C GLU A 177 -4.47 13.65 -11.02
N LEU A 178 -3.60 13.22 -10.11
CA LEU A 178 -3.57 13.73 -8.74
C LEU A 178 -3.18 15.21 -8.68
N MET A 179 -2.21 15.65 -9.48
CA MET A 179 -1.80 17.05 -9.56
C MET A 179 -2.91 17.97 -10.11
N LYS A 180 -3.80 17.43 -10.96
CA LYS A 180 -4.99 18.14 -11.40
C LYS A 180 -6.04 18.23 -10.29
N ALA A 181 -6.23 17.12 -9.56
CA ALA A 181 -7.23 17.03 -8.50
C ALA A 181 -6.86 17.79 -7.23
N LYS A 182 -5.56 17.89 -6.94
CA LYS A 182 -4.99 18.52 -5.73
C LYS A 182 -3.86 19.47 -6.11
N PRO A 183 -4.15 20.75 -6.40
CA PRO A 183 -3.15 21.72 -6.87
C PRO A 183 -1.96 21.91 -5.90
N GLY A 184 -2.19 21.76 -4.58
CA GLY A 184 -1.13 21.85 -3.56
C GLY A 184 0.01 20.83 -3.72
N LEU A 185 -0.19 19.75 -4.50
CA LEU A 185 0.90 18.81 -4.81
C LEU A 185 1.95 19.40 -5.76
N ARG A 186 1.60 20.44 -6.52
CA ARG A 186 2.57 21.12 -7.40
C ARG A 186 3.66 21.84 -6.60
N ALA A 187 3.34 22.31 -5.40
CA ALA A 187 4.31 22.90 -4.50
C ALA A 187 5.50 21.96 -4.22
N MET A 188 5.26 20.66 -4.11
CA MET A 188 6.35 19.68 -3.95
C MET A 188 7.38 19.65 -5.09
N LEU A 189 7.04 20.19 -6.26
CA LEU A 189 7.94 20.24 -7.41
C LEU A 189 8.61 21.61 -7.56
N THR A 190 8.00 22.66 -7.04
CA THR A 190 8.41 24.05 -7.28
C THR A 190 9.02 24.71 -6.05
N GLU A 191 8.61 24.30 -4.87
CA GLU A 191 9.15 24.79 -3.62
C GLU A 191 10.42 24.04 -3.29
N ALA A 192 11.53 24.77 -3.08
CA ALA A 192 12.73 24.19 -2.48
C ALA A 192 12.36 23.67 -1.08
N GLU A 193 12.90 22.52 -0.68
CA GLU A 193 12.84 22.13 0.73
C GLU A 193 13.49 23.29 1.50
N GLU A 194 12.71 23.99 2.33
CA GLU A 194 13.30 24.88 3.31
C GLU A 194 14.28 24.01 4.09
N GLU A 195 15.57 24.31 3.97
CA GLU A 195 16.57 23.73 4.85
C GLU A 195 16.13 24.13 6.26
N GLY A 196 15.40 23.20 6.90
CA GLY A 196 15.03 23.37 8.29
C GLY A 196 16.35 23.57 9.03
N VAL A 197 16.59 24.80 9.45
CA VAL A 197 17.62 25.08 10.42
C VAL A 197 17.23 24.23 11.63
N GLU A 198 17.83 23.05 11.73
CA GLU A 198 17.71 22.24 12.95
C GLU A 198 18.29 23.10 14.06
N HIS A 199 17.39 23.76 14.77
CA HIS A 199 17.75 24.51 15.96
C HIS A 199 17.97 23.46 17.06
N PHE A 200 19.19 22.91 17.11
CA PHE A 200 19.68 22.20 18.27
C PHE A 200 19.85 23.23 19.39
N GLU A 201 18.87 23.36 20.24
CA GLU A 201 19.00 24.02 21.51
C GLU A 201 19.68 23.03 22.44
N ASP A 202 21.00 23.17 22.64
CA ASP A 202 21.71 22.50 23.73
C ASP A 202 21.12 23.04 25.03
N VAL A 203 20.34 22.19 25.69
CA VAL A 203 19.86 22.47 27.06
C VAL A 203 21.03 22.23 28.01
N ASP A 204 21.87 23.23 28.16
CA ASP A 204 22.85 23.25 29.24
C ASP A 204 22.14 23.35 30.57
N ASP A 205 22.24 22.32 31.39
CA ASP A 205 21.65 22.18 32.70
C ASP A 205 22.35 23.06 33.78
N GLU A 206 23.04 24.14 33.45
CA GLU A 206 23.63 25.04 34.44
C GLU A 206 23.41 26.53 34.18
N ALA A 207 22.51 27.09 35.03
CA ALA A 207 22.45 28.46 35.59
C ALA A 207 22.24 29.71 34.66
N PRO A 208 21.57 30.74 35.20
CA PRO A 208 20.89 31.77 34.41
C PRO A 208 21.79 32.97 34.10
N SER A 209 22.17 33.14 32.86
CA SER A 209 22.50 34.47 32.37
C SER A 209 22.19 34.55 30.88
N LYS A 210 21.19 35.34 30.54
CA LYS A 210 20.80 35.64 29.14
C LYS A 210 21.95 36.31 28.40
N PRO A 211 22.33 35.78 27.26
CA PRO A 211 22.75 36.61 26.13
C PRO A 211 21.74 36.50 24.98
N SER A 212 21.55 37.64 24.32
CA SER A 212 20.76 37.78 23.08
C SER A 212 21.23 36.81 21.98
N PRO A 213 20.32 36.27 21.15
CA PRO A 213 20.68 35.33 20.09
C PRO A 213 21.45 36.07 18.98
N THR A 214 22.72 35.77 18.87
CA THR A 214 23.46 36.03 17.63
C THR A 214 23.15 34.86 16.68
N PRO A 215 22.79 35.13 15.41
CA PRO A 215 22.55 34.05 14.45
C PRO A 215 23.86 33.32 14.19
N ILE A 216 23.91 32.04 14.57
CA ILE A 216 25.02 31.16 14.20
C ILE A 216 24.88 30.89 12.72
N VAL A 217 25.70 31.56 11.93
CA VAL A 217 25.86 31.28 10.51
C VAL A 217 26.48 29.87 10.41
N SER A 218 25.69 28.94 9.90
CA SER A 218 26.14 27.57 9.66
C SER A 218 27.44 27.60 8.85
N SER A 219 28.47 26.91 9.32
CA SER A 219 29.76 26.76 8.62
C SER A 219 29.65 25.93 7.32
N TYR A 220 28.48 25.57 6.91
CA TYR A 220 28.20 24.85 5.66
C TYR A 220 28.05 25.76 4.42
N ASP A 221 28.12 27.09 4.58
CA ASP A 221 28.07 28.05 3.46
C ASP A 221 29.38 28.03 2.59
N GLY A 222 30.29 27.11 2.91
CA GLY A 222 31.54 26.89 2.16
C GLY A 222 31.45 25.92 0.98
N ARG A 223 30.33 25.28 0.71
CA ARG A 223 30.11 24.51 -0.53
C ARG A 223 29.62 25.39 -1.67
N LYS A 224 30.37 26.46 -1.98
CA LYS A 224 30.34 27.04 -3.32
C LYS A 224 30.73 25.92 -4.28
N ARG A 225 29.86 25.64 -5.24
CA ARG A 225 30.07 24.65 -6.30
C ARG A 225 31.47 24.84 -6.88
N ASP A 226 32.28 23.79 -6.83
CA ASP A 226 33.56 23.75 -7.48
C ASP A 226 33.33 24.02 -8.98
N PRO A 227 33.90 25.09 -9.57
CA PRO A 227 33.66 25.43 -10.98
C PRO A 227 34.17 24.37 -11.96
N ARG A 228 34.78 23.29 -11.48
CA ARG A 228 35.22 22.16 -12.30
C ARG A 228 34.13 21.19 -12.71
N PHE A 229 32.89 21.39 -12.22
CA PHE A 229 31.72 20.56 -12.52
C PHE A 229 30.51 21.35 -13.09
N ALA A 230 30.81 22.50 -13.72
CA ALA A 230 29.84 23.23 -14.51
C ALA A 230 30.01 22.93 -16.00
#